data_3683f6040f4cd53923122add47cc7819
#
_entry.id   3683f6040f4cd53923122add47cc7819
#
_cell.length_a   1.000
_cell.length_b   1.000
_cell.length_c   1.000
_cell.angle_alpha   90.00
_cell.angle_beta   90.00
_cell.angle_gamma   90.00
#
_symmetry.space_group_name_H-M   'P 1'
#
loop_
_entity.id
_entity.type
_entity.pdbx_description
1 polymer ?
#
loop_
_entity_poly.entity_id
_entity_poly.type
_entity_poly.pdbx_seq_one_letter_code
_entity_poly.pdbx_strand_id
1 'polypeptide(L)'
;LASWMEGRTIPKNRAFVEQILSTAGLTRNDILGILDVSKGLSINDSYWLDDGKSDVTFDEINLFDNRFDEVLGLVAYTGYTPSQKHKAGVSSEWTLGGQFPKAVRRINDRLLLFKTGTSGARNLGKEPYSEYFAAQVAKRMGIDHVSYDLEMWKGKLASVCGLMNDKEISFVPFFVAAGDASFPAALSILNELDPKMASKYRTMVVFDALICNRDRHGGNFGILRENRTGQLLGLAPLFDHNLSLFAQDDETDYADFLVRSNRYYLPATANIAFDDMAGIVMGAEQHELLRRMIGFEFQNHPTYPLPQDRLGALNHYITEKVRELLRIPIVDEHALCKAMEEKFNEIQATTKIPMLLDSVKMIHKKGLPLSEKAEAVKRGSKVFENTLNKIIPEEDRCR
;
A
#
# COMPACT_ATOMS: atom_id res chain seq x y z
N LEU A 1 -24.08 4.27 -2.28
CA LEU A 1 -23.98 5.60 -1.66
C LEU A 1 -23.58 5.49 -0.17
N ALA A 2 -24.29 4.70 0.65
CA ALA A 2 -23.99 4.57 2.09
C ALA A 2 -22.51 4.16 2.33
N SER A 3 -22.02 3.14 1.67
CA SER A 3 -20.62 2.69 1.77
C SER A 3 -19.62 3.77 1.32
N TRP A 4 -19.97 4.58 0.31
CA TRP A 4 -19.14 5.71 -0.09
C TRP A 4 -19.09 6.78 0.99
N MET A 5 -20.22 7.12 1.61
CA MET A 5 -20.31 8.10 2.70
C MET A 5 -19.49 7.66 3.92
N GLU A 6 -19.57 6.37 4.30
CA GLU A 6 -18.75 5.80 5.38
C GLU A 6 -17.25 5.90 5.07
N GLY A 7 -16.86 5.66 3.82
CA GLY A 7 -15.48 5.80 3.36
C GLY A 7 -14.97 7.25 3.29
N ARG A 8 -15.85 8.25 3.47
CA ARG A 8 -15.51 9.69 3.50
C ARG A 8 -15.40 10.26 4.91
N THR A 9 -15.32 9.40 5.90
CA THR A 9 -15.07 9.78 7.30
C THR A 9 -13.66 9.34 7.72
N ILE A 10 -13.20 9.84 8.88
CA ILE A 10 -11.87 9.50 9.38
C ILE A 10 -11.80 8.00 9.66
N PRO A 11 -10.84 7.26 9.07
CA PRO A 11 -10.66 5.84 9.32
C PRO A 11 -10.43 5.54 10.81
N LYS A 12 -11.02 4.45 11.32
CA LYS A 12 -10.97 4.10 12.74
C LYS A 12 -9.56 3.88 13.29
N ASN A 13 -8.64 3.43 12.43
CA ASN A 13 -7.24 3.18 12.77
C ASN A 13 -6.33 4.41 12.59
N ARG A 14 -6.88 5.57 12.26
CA ARG A 14 -6.13 6.82 12.12
C ARG A 14 -5.56 7.27 13.46
N ALA A 15 -4.31 7.73 13.46
CA ALA A 15 -3.74 8.40 14.63
C ALA A 15 -4.54 9.67 14.99
N PHE A 16 -4.73 9.89 16.27
CA PHE A 16 -5.37 11.09 16.83
C PHE A 16 -6.79 11.38 16.34
N VAL A 17 -7.55 10.35 15.99
CA VAL A 17 -8.94 10.47 15.52
C VAL A 17 -9.80 11.32 16.47
N GLU A 18 -9.73 11.05 17.78
CA GLU A 18 -10.53 11.76 18.78
C GLU A 18 -10.18 13.25 18.85
N GLN A 19 -8.88 13.57 18.72
CA GLN A 19 -8.39 14.94 18.72
C GLN A 19 -8.85 15.71 17.47
N ILE A 20 -8.81 15.06 16.29
CA ILE A 20 -9.28 15.66 15.03
C ILE A 20 -10.78 15.95 15.15
N LEU A 21 -11.58 14.97 15.56
CA LEU A 21 -13.04 15.12 15.70
C LEU A 21 -13.41 16.15 16.76
N SER A 22 -12.77 16.10 17.93
CA SER A 22 -13.06 17.05 19.01
C SER A 22 -12.70 18.48 18.63
N THR A 23 -11.64 18.70 17.87
CA THR A 23 -11.25 20.02 17.33
C THR A 23 -12.37 20.61 16.47
N ALA A 24 -13.08 19.77 15.73
CA ALA A 24 -14.22 20.16 14.90
C ALA A 24 -15.58 20.17 15.67
N GLY A 25 -15.61 19.74 16.93
CA GLY A 25 -16.85 19.57 17.68
C GLY A 25 -17.71 18.39 17.21
N LEU A 26 -17.10 17.39 16.59
CA LEU A 26 -17.76 16.22 16.00
C LEU A 26 -17.44 14.93 16.78
N THR A 27 -18.18 13.86 16.50
CA THR A 27 -17.97 12.52 17.03
C THR A 27 -17.76 11.49 15.91
N ARG A 28 -17.25 10.31 16.22
CA ARG A 28 -17.05 9.22 15.23
C ARG A 28 -18.32 8.78 14.52
N ASN A 29 -19.46 8.91 15.16
CA ASN A 29 -20.75 8.46 14.63
C ASN A 29 -21.49 9.57 13.87
N ASP A 30 -20.93 10.77 13.86
CA ASP A 30 -21.53 11.92 13.18
C ASP A 30 -21.08 11.98 11.70
N ILE A 31 -21.48 10.96 10.94
CA ILE A 31 -21.13 10.86 9.49
C ILE A 31 -21.63 12.08 8.73
N LEU A 32 -22.86 12.51 8.98
CA LEU A 32 -23.46 13.64 8.27
C LEU A 32 -22.79 14.96 8.63
N GLY A 33 -22.45 15.17 9.91
CA GLY A 33 -21.68 16.34 10.35
C GLY A 33 -20.29 16.39 9.74
N ILE A 34 -19.59 15.24 9.65
CA ILE A 34 -18.30 15.15 8.98
C ILE A 34 -18.43 15.48 7.48
N LEU A 35 -19.43 14.92 6.80
CA LEU A 35 -19.67 15.17 5.38
C LEU A 35 -20.07 16.62 5.09
N ASP A 36 -20.83 17.25 5.97
CA ASP A 36 -21.21 18.66 5.82
C ASP A 36 -19.98 19.57 5.85
N VAL A 37 -19.02 19.31 6.76
CA VAL A 37 -17.77 20.08 6.86
C VAL A 37 -16.79 19.74 5.75
N SER A 38 -16.59 18.44 5.48
CA SER A 38 -15.59 17.95 4.52
C SER A 38 -16.04 18.02 3.06
N LYS A 39 -17.34 18.17 2.81
CA LYS A 39 -18.00 18.00 1.50
C LYS A 39 -17.64 16.67 0.85
N GLY A 40 -17.26 15.66 1.63
CA GLY A 40 -16.81 14.36 1.15
C GLY A 40 -15.53 14.39 0.32
N LEU A 41 -14.76 15.49 0.35
CA LEU A 41 -13.53 15.65 -0.41
C LEU A 41 -12.43 14.70 0.08
N SER A 42 -11.62 14.22 -0.85
CA SER A 42 -10.47 13.35 -0.61
C SER A 42 -9.31 13.72 -1.51
N ILE A 43 -8.09 13.48 -1.05
CA ILE A 43 -6.90 13.54 -1.91
C ILE A 43 -6.73 12.31 -2.80
N ASN A 44 -7.60 11.31 -2.69
CA ASN A 44 -7.49 10.08 -3.50
C ASN A 44 -8.27 10.16 -4.81
N ASP A 45 -9.26 11.05 -4.88
CA ASP A 45 -10.12 11.17 -6.07
C ASP A 45 -10.83 12.54 -6.15
N SER A 46 -11.66 12.73 -7.19
CA SER A 46 -12.40 13.96 -7.47
C SER A 46 -13.90 13.89 -7.12
N TYR A 47 -14.33 12.86 -6.36
CA TYR A 47 -15.73 12.80 -5.91
C TYR A 47 -15.97 13.69 -4.69
N TRP A 48 -17.08 14.39 -4.68
CA TRP A 48 -17.52 15.25 -3.60
C TRP A 48 -19.02 15.29 -3.42
N LEU A 49 -19.49 15.86 -2.32
CA LEU A 49 -20.90 16.00 -2.02
C LEU A 49 -21.36 17.43 -2.32
N ASP A 50 -22.15 17.57 -3.37
CA ASP A 50 -22.93 18.77 -3.66
C ASP A 50 -24.24 18.73 -2.86
N ASP A 51 -24.45 19.73 -1.99
CA ASP A 51 -25.67 19.85 -1.20
C ASP A 51 -26.84 20.49 -1.97
N GLY A 52 -26.62 20.92 -3.21
CA GLY A 52 -27.61 21.55 -4.07
C GLY A 52 -28.13 22.91 -3.56
N LYS A 53 -27.48 23.50 -2.55
CA LYS A 53 -27.88 24.77 -1.93
C LYS A 53 -26.92 25.92 -2.21
N SER A 54 -25.72 25.57 -2.61
CA SER A 54 -24.65 26.53 -2.94
C SER A 54 -24.25 26.37 -4.41
N ASP A 55 -23.87 27.46 -5.06
CA ASP A 55 -23.34 27.44 -6.42
C ASP A 55 -21.85 27.06 -6.48
N VAL A 56 -21.34 26.44 -5.41
CA VAL A 56 -19.91 26.07 -5.29
C VAL A 56 -19.61 24.91 -6.23
N THR A 57 -18.54 25.01 -6.99
CA THR A 57 -18.05 24.00 -7.92
C THR A 57 -16.87 23.21 -7.32
N PHE A 58 -16.58 22.03 -7.90
CA PHE A 58 -15.40 21.23 -7.50
C PHE A 58 -14.10 22.03 -7.65
N ASP A 59 -13.97 22.84 -8.70
CA ASP A 59 -12.76 23.64 -8.95
C ASP A 59 -12.50 24.68 -7.84
N GLU A 60 -13.55 25.15 -7.16
CA GLU A 60 -13.44 26.14 -6.09
C GLU A 60 -13.11 25.52 -4.72
N ILE A 61 -13.36 24.21 -4.53
CA ILE A 61 -13.19 23.58 -3.21
C ILE A 61 -12.27 22.37 -3.18
N ASN A 62 -11.82 21.86 -4.35
CA ASN A 62 -10.95 20.71 -4.36
C ASN A 62 -9.67 20.92 -3.55
N LEU A 63 -9.16 19.84 -2.95
CA LEU A 63 -7.98 19.89 -2.07
C LEU A 63 -6.67 20.06 -2.83
N PHE A 64 -6.66 19.88 -4.16
CA PHE A 64 -5.45 19.94 -4.96
C PHE A 64 -5.05 21.39 -5.31
N ASP A 65 -6.02 22.23 -5.64
CA ASP A 65 -5.77 23.61 -6.10
C ASP A 65 -6.04 24.64 -4.99
N ASN A 66 -6.92 24.31 -4.05
CA ASN A 66 -7.42 25.27 -3.07
C ASN A 66 -6.76 25.13 -1.70
N ARG A 67 -6.87 26.16 -0.88
CA ARG A 67 -6.45 26.13 0.53
C ARG A 67 -7.41 25.25 1.32
N PHE A 68 -6.89 24.54 2.29
CA PHE A 68 -7.64 23.71 3.22
C PHE A 68 -7.21 23.97 4.66
N ASP A 69 -7.93 23.36 5.61
CA ASP A 69 -7.72 23.56 7.04
C ASP A 69 -6.40 22.94 7.52
N GLU A 70 -5.39 23.76 7.70
CA GLU A 70 -4.08 23.34 8.19
C GLU A 70 -4.05 23.08 9.71
N VAL A 71 -5.03 23.58 10.47
CA VAL A 71 -5.11 23.30 11.92
C VAL A 71 -5.42 21.84 12.14
N LEU A 72 -6.32 21.27 11.35
CA LEU A 72 -6.58 19.83 11.41
C LEU A 72 -5.34 19.00 11.06
N GLY A 73 -4.54 19.42 10.07
CA GLY A 73 -3.25 18.79 9.75
C GLY A 73 -2.27 18.83 10.93
N LEU A 74 -2.19 19.95 11.64
CA LEU A 74 -1.36 20.08 12.84
C LEU A 74 -1.82 19.12 13.94
N VAL A 75 -3.13 19.04 14.20
CA VAL A 75 -3.71 18.11 15.19
C VAL A 75 -3.43 16.67 14.79
N ALA A 76 -3.66 16.31 13.53
CA ALA A 76 -3.44 14.97 12.99
C ALA A 76 -1.98 14.51 13.06
N TYR A 77 -1.03 15.43 13.01
CA TYR A 77 0.40 15.14 13.07
C TYR A 77 0.94 15.10 14.50
N THR A 78 0.48 16.02 15.37
CA THR A 78 1.04 16.19 16.72
C THR A 78 0.21 15.53 17.82
N GLY A 79 -1.09 15.39 17.62
CA GLY A 79 -2.07 15.06 18.64
C GLY A 79 -2.46 16.25 19.53
N TYR A 80 -1.97 17.46 19.24
CA TYR A 80 -2.20 18.65 20.04
C TYR A 80 -3.54 19.29 19.69
N THR A 81 -4.45 19.41 20.64
CA THR A 81 -5.74 20.07 20.46
C THR A 81 -5.58 21.58 20.73
N PRO A 82 -6.08 22.46 19.86
CA PRO A 82 -6.06 23.90 20.10
C PRO A 82 -6.83 24.26 21.38
N SER A 83 -6.33 25.22 22.15
CA SER A 83 -7.02 25.72 23.34
C SER A 83 -8.27 26.55 23.05
N GLN A 84 -8.38 27.05 21.81
CA GLN A 84 -9.54 27.81 21.34
C GLN A 84 -10.41 26.96 20.43
N LYS A 85 -11.73 27.22 20.45
CA LYS A 85 -12.67 26.57 19.51
C LYS A 85 -12.25 26.90 18.06
N HIS A 86 -12.07 25.85 17.28
CA HIS A 86 -11.74 25.96 15.86
C HIS A 86 -12.99 25.63 15.02
N LYS A 87 -13.29 26.49 14.05
CA LYS A 87 -14.32 26.16 13.05
C LYS A 87 -13.63 25.36 11.94
N ALA A 88 -13.80 24.04 12.01
CA ALA A 88 -13.23 23.15 11.03
C ALA A 88 -13.76 23.42 9.62
N GLY A 89 -12.88 23.28 8.63
CA GLY A 89 -13.16 23.41 7.21
C GLY A 89 -12.82 22.14 6.43
N VAL A 90 -12.83 22.28 5.11
CA VAL A 90 -12.36 21.21 4.22
C VAL A 90 -10.88 20.91 4.49
N SER A 91 -10.53 19.63 4.54
CA SER A 91 -9.16 19.16 4.81
C SER A 91 -9.00 17.74 4.30
N SER A 92 -7.78 17.39 3.90
CA SER A 92 -7.39 16.01 3.59
C SER A 92 -7.51 15.08 4.80
N GLU A 93 -7.44 15.64 6.00
CA GLU A 93 -7.42 14.87 7.26
C GLU A 93 -8.72 14.12 7.55
N TRP A 94 -9.81 14.49 6.90
CA TRP A 94 -11.09 13.81 7.01
C TRP A 94 -11.11 12.41 6.39
N THR A 95 -10.27 12.16 5.37
CA THR A 95 -10.28 10.88 4.61
C THR A 95 -8.92 10.20 4.57
N LEU A 96 -7.85 10.87 5.04
CA LEU A 96 -6.50 10.33 5.05
C LEU A 96 -6.38 9.18 6.05
N GLY A 97 -6.14 7.96 5.55
CA GLY A 97 -6.06 6.73 6.34
C GLY A 97 -4.67 6.42 6.91
N GLY A 98 -4.58 5.29 7.64
CA GLY A 98 -3.35 4.70 8.17
C GLY A 98 -3.03 5.10 9.62
N GLN A 99 -2.30 4.24 10.30
CA GLN A 99 -2.09 4.29 11.77
C GLN A 99 -1.11 5.38 12.22
N PHE A 100 -0.09 5.69 11.41
CA PHE A 100 0.95 6.64 11.79
C PHE A 100 0.48 8.09 11.74
N PRO A 101 0.96 8.95 12.67
CA PRO A 101 0.69 10.38 12.60
C PRO A 101 1.20 10.97 11.29
N LYS A 102 0.33 11.66 10.57
CA LYS A 102 0.64 12.23 9.26
C LYS A 102 -0.24 13.43 8.98
N ALA A 103 0.20 14.28 8.07
CA ALA A 103 -0.58 15.41 7.56
C ALA A 103 -0.16 15.77 6.13
N VAL A 104 -1.13 16.24 5.35
CA VAL A 104 -0.84 16.87 4.07
C VAL A 104 -0.63 18.38 4.32
N ARG A 105 0.40 18.92 3.72
CA ARG A 105 0.75 20.34 3.79
C ARG A 105 0.92 20.93 2.40
N ARG A 106 0.52 22.18 2.23
CA ARG A 106 0.83 22.93 1.02
C ARG A 106 2.07 23.78 1.25
N ILE A 107 3.16 23.48 0.53
CA ILE A 107 4.43 24.19 0.61
C ILE A 107 4.83 24.59 -0.81
N ASN A 108 4.97 25.90 -1.06
CA ASN A 108 5.29 26.44 -2.39
C ASN A 108 4.37 25.87 -3.49
N ASP A 109 3.06 25.90 -3.24
CA ASP A 109 1.98 25.39 -4.11
C ASP A 109 2.02 23.89 -4.40
N ARG A 110 2.90 23.15 -3.73
CA ARG A 110 2.96 21.69 -3.81
C ARG A 110 2.31 21.04 -2.60
N LEU A 111 1.52 20.00 -2.84
CA LEU A 111 1.01 19.14 -1.77
C LEU A 111 2.05 18.11 -1.39
N LEU A 112 2.43 18.11 -0.12
CA LEU A 112 3.39 17.19 0.45
C LEU A 112 2.76 16.45 1.63
N LEU A 113 2.89 15.13 1.62
CA LEU A 113 2.51 14.26 2.73
C LEU A 113 3.70 14.13 3.68
N PHE A 114 3.50 14.55 4.92
CA PHE A 114 4.41 14.35 6.04
C PHE A 114 3.93 13.17 6.87
N LYS A 115 4.77 12.18 7.08
CA LYS A 115 4.45 10.99 7.86
C LYS A 115 5.57 10.72 8.86
N THR A 116 5.26 10.77 10.17
CA THR A 116 6.24 10.48 11.21
C THR A 116 6.15 9.03 11.67
N GLY A 117 7.19 8.57 12.32
CA GLY A 117 7.23 7.25 12.93
C GLY A 117 6.48 7.18 14.26
N THR A 118 6.43 5.99 14.81
CA THR A 118 5.91 5.73 16.16
C THR A 118 6.84 6.32 17.21
N SER A 119 6.31 6.50 18.42
CA SER A 119 7.07 7.04 19.55
C SER A 119 6.74 6.26 20.83
N GLY A 120 7.61 6.36 21.84
CA GLY A 120 7.35 5.79 23.17
C GLY A 120 8.17 4.54 23.50
N ALA A 121 8.90 3.95 22.55
CA ALA A 121 9.84 2.86 22.82
C ALA A 121 11.16 3.06 22.05
N ARG A 122 12.24 2.42 22.52
CA ARG A 122 13.59 2.57 21.96
C ARG A 122 13.72 2.10 20.52
N ASN A 123 13.00 1.06 20.14
CA ASN A 123 13.02 0.47 18.81
C ASN A 123 12.12 1.18 17.78
N LEU A 124 11.43 2.25 18.17
CA LEU A 124 10.47 2.96 17.33
C LEU A 124 11.07 4.22 16.69
N GLY A 125 10.33 4.82 15.75
CA GLY A 125 10.68 6.10 15.12
C GLY A 125 11.58 5.99 13.90
N LYS A 126 11.82 4.78 13.40
CA LYS A 126 12.66 4.53 12.22
C LYS A 126 11.87 4.40 10.92
N GLU A 127 10.55 4.43 10.99
CA GLU A 127 9.66 4.31 9.84
C GLU A 127 9.91 5.36 8.74
N PRO A 128 10.21 6.64 9.04
CA PRO A 128 10.61 7.61 8.02
C PRO A 128 11.87 7.20 7.24
N TYR A 129 12.86 6.63 7.93
CA TYR A 129 14.06 6.13 7.29
C TYR A 129 13.76 4.94 6.36
N SER A 130 12.84 4.07 6.74
CA SER A 130 12.44 2.95 5.89
C SER A 130 11.89 3.41 4.55
N GLU A 131 11.04 4.44 4.52
CA GLU A 131 10.54 5.02 3.27
C GLU A 131 11.66 5.65 2.45
N TYR A 132 12.53 6.44 3.09
CA TYR A 132 13.66 7.08 2.43
C TYR A 132 14.64 6.08 1.79
N PHE A 133 15.00 5.03 2.51
CA PHE A 133 15.94 4.01 2.02
C PHE A 133 15.26 3.05 1.03
N ALA A 134 14.01 2.68 1.21
CA ALA A 134 13.26 1.87 0.24
C ALA A 134 13.15 2.58 -1.12
N ALA A 135 12.96 3.91 -1.13
CA ALA A 135 12.97 4.68 -2.36
C ALA A 135 14.32 4.65 -3.08
N GLN A 136 15.46 4.58 -2.36
CA GLN A 136 16.78 4.41 -2.98
C GLN A 136 16.91 3.03 -3.66
N VAL A 137 16.40 1.98 -3.04
CA VAL A 137 16.33 0.63 -3.65
C VAL A 137 15.49 0.66 -4.92
N ALA A 138 14.27 1.20 -4.84
CA ALA A 138 13.37 1.32 -5.99
C ALA A 138 13.99 2.12 -7.14
N LYS A 139 14.63 3.25 -6.83
CA LYS A 139 15.37 4.07 -7.79
C LYS A 139 16.51 3.30 -8.45
N ARG A 140 17.30 2.56 -7.68
CA ARG A 140 18.41 1.75 -8.19
C ARG A 140 17.93 0.62 -9.09
N MET A 141 16.83 -0.03 -8.74
CA MET A 141 16.20 -1.04 -9.58
C MET A 141 15.58 -0.44 -10.85
N GLY A 142 15.22 0.85 -10.85
CA GLY A 142 14.51 1.51 -11.93
C GLY A 142 13.00 1.24 -11.91
N ILE A 143 12.45 1.05 -10.73
CA ILE A 143 11.02 0.84 -10.49
C ILE A 143 10.32 2.19 -10.31
N ASP A 144 9.13 2.32 -10.88
CA ASP A 144 8.25 3.48 -10.68
C ASP A 144 7.81 3.56 -9.22
N HIS A 145 8.17 4.65 -8.54
CA HIS A 145 7.99 4.80 -7.09
C HIS A 145 7.81 6.26 -6.68
N VAL A 146 7.18 6.46 -5.53
CA VAL A 146 7.13 7.75 -4.86
C VAL A 146 8.51 8.04 -4.24
N SER A 147 9.06 9.20 -4.55
CA SER A 147 10.32 9.66 -3.96
C SER A 147 10.07 10.24 -2.57
N TYR A 148 10.94 9.87 -1.63
CA TYR A 148 10.86 10.35 -0.25
C TYR A 148 12.11 11.14 0.12
N ASP A 149 11.90 12.16 0.97
CA ASP A 149 12.94 12.90 1.67
C ASP A 149 12.67 12.87 3.18
N LEU A 150 13.61 13.34 3.99
CA LEU A 150 13.45 13.46 5.44
C LEU A 150 13.41 14.92 5.85
N GLU A 151 12.44 15.29 6.69
CA GLU A 151 12.30 16.64 7.22
C GLU A 151 11.86 16.64 8.68
N MET A 152 12.40 17.57 9.46
CA MET A 152 11.96 17.78 10.84
C MET A 152 10.76 18.75 10.84
N TRP A 153 9.61 18.26 11.29
CA TRP A 153 8.44 19.12 11.48
C TRP A 153 7.86 18.95 12.89
N LYS A 154 7.64 20.10 13.57
CA LYS A 154 7.11 20.10 14.95
C LYS A 154 7.88 19.19 15.91
N GLY A 155 9.20 19.14 15.78
CA GLY A 155 10.07 18.34 16.64
C GLY A 155 10.04 16.84 16.38
N LYS A 156 9.41 16.37 15.29
CA LYS A 156 9.36 14.96 14.89
C LYS A 156 9.95 14.80 13.50
N LEU A 157 10.79 13.79 13.30
CA LEU A 157 11.29 13.43 11.99
C LEU A 157 10.15 12.81 11.16
N ALA A 158 10.00 13.27 9.93
CA ALA A 158 9.02 12.76 8.99
C ALA A 158 9.70 12.30 7.69
N SER A 159 9.15 11.27 7.06
CA SER A 159 9.26 11.08 5.63
C SER A 159 8.33 12.05 4.92
N VAL A 160 8.82 12.65 3.84
CA VAL A 160 8.10 13.66 3.08
C VAL A 160 8.07 13.27 1.61
N CYS A 161 6.88 13.23 1.03
CA CYS A 161 6.70 12.91 -0.38
C CYS A 161 5.61 13.78 -1.04
N GLY A 162 5.70 13.95 -2.36
CA GLY A 162 4.60 14.49 -3.15
C GLY A 162 3.45 13.49 -3.29
N LEU A 163 2.27 13.97 -3.65
CA LEU A 163 1.16 13.09 -4.02
C LEU A 163 1.43 12.47 -5.40
N MET A 164 0.99 11.24 -5.60
CA MET A 164 1.10 10.51 -6.88
C MET A 164 -0.09 10.72 -7.80
N ASN A 165 -1.07 11.47 -7.36
CA ASN A 165 -2.32 11.78 -8.03
C ASN A 165 -2.63 13.28 -7.91
N ASP A 166 -3.61 13.74 -8.68
CA ASP A 166 -4.06 15.12 -8.73
C ASP A 166 -5.59 15.20 -8.99
N LYS A 167 -6.10 16.37 -9.34
CA LYS A 167 -7.54 16.52 -9.61
C LYS A 167 -8.02 15.79 -10.87
N GLU A 168 -7.12 15.47 -11.80
CA GLU A 168 -7.43 14.76 -13.04
C GLU A 168 -7.24 13.24 -12.90
N ILE A 169 -6.40 12.82 -11.96
CA ILE A 169 -6.01 11.42 -11.75
C ILE A 169 -6.34 10.99 -10.33
N SER A 170 -7.15 9.95 -10.19
CA SER A 170 -7.48 9.31 -8.91
C SER A 170 -6.57 8.13 -8.63
N PHE A 171 -6.27 7.91 -7.35
CA PHE A 171 -5.74 6.66 -6.84
C PHE A 171 -6.89 5.77 -6.34
N VAL A 172 -7.01 4.58 -6.91
CA VAL A 172 -7.97 3.57 -6.49
C VAL A 172 -7.23 2.45 -5.77
N PRO A 173 -7.32 2.35 -4.43
CA PRO A 173 -6.70 1.26 -3.68
C PRO A 173 -7.15 -0.10 -4.21
N PHE A 174 -6.25 -1.08 -4.26
CA PHE A 174 -6.56 -2.38 -4.85
C PHE A 174 -7.71 -3.10 -4.13
N PHE A 175 -7.80 -2.97 -2.81
CA PHE A 175 -8.94 -3.56 -2.06
C PHE A 175 -10.29 -2.94 -2.43
N VAL A 176 -10.32 -1.68 -2.89
CA VAL A 176 -11.55 -1.03 -3.40
C VAL A 176 -11.91 -1.57 -4.78
N ALA A 177 -10.91 -1.83 -5.62
CA ALA A 177 -11.11 -2.35 -6.97
C ALA A 177 -11.46 -3.86 -6.98
N ALA A 178 -10.85 -4.66 -6.11
CA ALA A 178 -10.88 -6.12 -6.16
C ALA A 178 -11.26 -6.82 -4.85
N GLY A 179 -11.57 -6.05 -3.78
CA GLY A 179 -11.85 -6.62 -2.45
C GLY A 179 -10.59 -7.25 -1.82
N ASP A 180 -10.79 -8.18 -0.88
CA ASP A 180 -9.71 -8.93 -0.22
C ASP A 180 -9.24 -10.09 -1.13
N ALA A 181 -8.74 -9.76 -2.31
CA ALA A 181 -8.21 -10.75 -3.23
C ALA A 181 -6.90 -11.35 -2.67
N SER A 182 -6.80 -12.68 -2.70
CA SER A 182 -5.53 -13.35 -2.39
C SER A 182 -4.45 -12.99 -3.41
N PHE A 183 -3.19 -13.26 -3.06
CA PHE A 183 -2.06 -12.96 -3.94
C PHE A 183 -2.21 -13.54 -5.37
N PRO A 184 -2.56 -14.82 -5.59
CA PRO A 184 -2.78 -15.35 -6.93
C PRO A 184 -3.96 -14.69 -7.65
N ALA A 185 -5.03 -14.37 -6.91
CA ALA A 185 -6.20 -13.71 -7.46
C ALA A 185 -5.88 -12.27 -7.91
N ALA A 186 -5.09 -11.54 -7.13
CA ALA A 186 -4.61 -10.21 -7.50
C ALA A 186 -3.81 -10.24 -8.80
N LEU A 187 -2.89 -11.20 -8.94
CA LEU A 187 -2.09 -11.38 -10.15
C LEU A 187 -2.97 -11.68 -11.38
N SER A 188 -3.97 -12.56 -11.23
CA SER A 188 -4.91 -12.89 -12.31
C SER A 188 -5.75 -11.69 -12.74
N ILE A 189 -6.33 -10.94 -11.78
CA ILE A 189 -7.13 -9.75 -12.07
C ILE A 189 -6.29 -8.71 -12.81
N LEU A 190 -5.08 -8.45 -12.34
CA LEU A 190 -4.20 -7.46 -12.97
C LEU A 190 -3.77 -7.88 -14.37
N ASN A 191 -3.52 -9.17 -14.59
CA ASN A 191 -3.18 -9.70 -15.91
C ASN A 191 -4.34 -9.61 -16.91
N GLU A 192 -5.58 -9.77 -16.44
CA GLU A 192 -6.77 -9.57 -17.28
C GLU A 192 -7.01 -8.11 -17.64
N LEU A 193 -6.68 -7.18 -16.72
CA LEU A 193 -6.81 -5.75 -16.97
C LEU A 193 -5.73 -5.27 -17.96
N ASP A 194 -4.48 -5.57 -17.68
CA ASP A 194 -3.32 -5.29 -18.53
C ASP A 194 -2.13 -6.15 -18.07
N PRO A 195 -1.53 -6.98 -18.93
CA PRO A 195 -0.33 -7.75 -18.61
C PRO A 195 0.82 -6.91 -18.04
N LYS A 196 0.92 -5.63 -18.40
CA LYS A 196 1.91 -4.71 -17.80
C LYS A 196 1.63 -4.43 -16.33
N MET A 197 0.37 -4.38 -15.92
CA MET A 197 0.03 -4.27 -14.49
C MET A 197 0.45 -5.52 -13.73
N ALA A 198 0.23 -6.71 -14.30
CA ALA A 198 0.68 -7.97 -13.72
C ALA A 198 2.21 -8.01 -13.57
N SER A 199 2.98 -7.58 -14.59
CA SER A 199 4.44 -7.50 -14.50
C SER A 199 4.90 -6.52 -13.41
N LYS A 200 4.30 -5.32 -13.32
CA LYS A 200 4.59 -4.38 -12.23
C LYS A 200 4.26 -4.96 -10.85
N TYR A 201 3.16 -5.71 -10.72
CA TYR A 201 2.79 -6.36 -9.47
C TYR A 201 3.81 -7.44 -9.07
N ARG A 202 4.26 -8.27 -10.01
CA ARG A 202 5.36 -9.24 -9.80
C ARG A 202 6.63 -8.53 -9.32
N THR A 203 6.98 -7.42 -9.97
CA THR A 203 8.12 -6.59 -9.57
C THR A 203 7.95 -6.04 -8.15
N MET A 204 6.75 -5.57 -7.77
CA MET A 204 6.43 -5.12 -6.42
C MET A 204 6.65 -6.25 -5.39
N VAL A 205 6.21 -7.48 -5.68
CA VAL A 205 6.40 -8.63 -4.78
C VAL A 205 7.89 -8.94 -4.55
N VAL A 206 8.69 -8.94 -5.60
CA VAL A 206 10.15 -9.15 -5.50
C VAL A 206 10.82 -7.99 -4.77
N PHE A 207 10.39 -6.76 -5.01
CA PHE A 207 10.87 -5.58 -4.29
C PHE A 207 10.53 -5.66 -2.80
N ASP A 208 9.29 -6.03 -2.43
CA ASP A 208 8.86 -6.20 -1.04
C ASP A 208 9.65 -7.33 -0.33
N ALA A 209 10.00 -8.41 -1.05
CA ALA A 209 10.88 -9.45 -0.53
C ALA A 209 12.31 -8.91 -0.27
N LEU A 210 12.83 -8.08 -1.17
CA LEU A 210 14.16 -7.49 -1.02
C LEU A 210 14.25 -6.53 0.17
N ILE A 211 13.24 -5.68 0.37
CA ILE A 211 13.23 -4.70 1.48
C ILE A 211 12.55 -5.23 2.74
N CYS A 212 12.10 -6.48 2.77
CA CYS A 212 11.34 -7.09 3.87
C CYS A 212 10.12 -6.23 4.26
N ASN A 213 9.28 -5.84 3.29
CA ASN A 213 8.09 -5.02 3.53
C ASN A 213 6.93 -5.87 4.05
N ARG A 214 6.61 -5.74 5.33
CA ARG A 214 5.58 -6.53 6.01
C ARG A 214 4.17 -6.00 5.88
N ASP A 215 3.98 -4.84 5.24
CA ASP A 215 2.70 -4.11 5.24
C ASP A 215 2.10 -3.87 3.85
N ARG A 216 2.49 -4.65 2.84
CA ARG A 216 1.91 -4.54 1.50
C ARG A 216 0.53 -5.17 1.42
N HIS A 217 -0.46 -4.53 2.04
CA HIS A 217 -1.87 -4.90 1.90
C HIS A 217 -2.53 -4.15 0.73
N GLY A 218 -3.77 -4.51 0.38
CA GLY A 218 -4.50 -3.94 -0.77
C GLY A 218 -4.80 -2.43 -0.69
N GLY A 219 -4.48 -1.77 0.42
CA GLY A 219 -4.50 -0.30 0.56
C GLY A 219 -3.19 0.38 0.18
N ASN A 220 -2.07 -0.37 0.20
CA ASN A 220 -0.72 0.13 -0.03
C ASN A 220 -0.23 -0.13 -1.47
N PHE A 221 -1.11 -0.51 -2.35
CA PHE A 221 -0.96 -0.50 -3.81
C PHE A 221 -2.34 -0.34 -4.46
N GLY A 222 -2.38 0.02 -5.73
CA GLY A 222 -3.64 0.23 -6.43
C GLY A 222 -3.44 0.73 -7.85
N ILE A 223 -4.49 1.26 -8.43
CA ILE A 223 -4.58 1.64 -9.83
C ILE A 223 -4.79 3.15 -9.94
N LEU A 224 -4.06 3.79 -10.83
CA LEU A 224 -4.34 5.16 -11.24
C LEU A 224 -5.45 5.16 -12.30
N ARG A 225 -6.40 6.09 -12.16
CA ARG A 225 -7.56 6.23 -13.04
C ARG A 225 -7.75 7.69 -13.44
N GLU A 226 -7.92 7.96 -14.71
CA GLU A 226 -8.30 9.28 -15.21
C GLU A 226 -9.75 9.58 -14.84
N ASN A 227 -10.00 10.73 -14.23
CA ASN A 227 -11.27 11.06 -13.60
C ASN A 227 -12.39 11.31 -14.60
N ARG A 228 -12.09 11.96 -15.71
CA ARG A 228 -13.09 12.35 -16.70
C ARG A 228 -13.63 11.16 -17.51
N THR A 229 -12.77 10.24 -17.92
CA THR A 229 -13.13 9.09 -18.77
C THR A 229 -13.32 7.80 -17.99
N GLY A 230 -12.77 7.73 -16.76
CA GLY A 230 -12.70 6.50 -16.00
C GLY A 230 -11.63 5.51 -16.50
N GLN A 231 -10.77 5.91 -17.46
CA GLN A 231 -9.73 5.06 -18.02
C GLN A 231 -8.71 4.67 -16.93
N LEU A 232 -8.38 3.38 -16.86
CA LEU A 232 -7.30 2.89 -16.02
C LEU A 232 -5.96 3.18 -16.68
N LEU A 233 -5.07 3.84 -15.93
CA LEU A 233 -3.77 4.28 -16.43
C LEU A 233 -2.64 3.28 -16.12
N GLY A 234 -2.85 2.39 -15.15
CA GLY A 234 -1.88 1.40 -14.73
C GLY A 234 -1.78 1.28 -13.21
N LEU A 235 -0.89 0.41 -12.72
CA LEU A 235 -0.56 0.40 -11.30
C LEU A 235 0.11 1.72 -10.90
N ALA A 236 -0.31 2.22 -9.73
CA ALA A 236 0.32 3.38 -9.11
C ALA A 236 1.81 3.14 -8.83
N PRO A 237 2.64 4.20 -8.79
CA PRO A 237 4.01 4.10 -8.31
C PRO A 237 4.08 3.42 -6.94
N LEU A 238 5.15 2.70 -6.63
CA LEU A 238 5.31 2.07 -5.30
C LEU A 238 5.40 3.13 -4.21
N PHE A 239 4.67 2.92 -3.13
CA PHE A 239 4.61 3.82 -1.97
C PHE A 239 4.36 3.04 -0.69
N ASP A 240 4.42 3.73 0.45
CA ASP A 240 4.17 3.21 1.81
C ASP A 240 5.06 2.01 2.17
N HIS A 241 6.33 2.31 2.44
CA HIS A 241 7.38 1.35 2.80
C HIS A 241 7.79 1.48 4.28
N ASN A 242 6.98 2.10 5.11
CA ASN A 242 7.30 2.46 6.49
C ASN A 242 7.58 1.25 7.40
N LEU A 243 6.98 0.10 7.13
CA LEU A 243 7.21 -1.16 7.85
C LEU A 243 8.16 -2.12 7.11
N SER A 244 9.09 -1.56 6.31
CA SER A 244 10.18 -2.28 5.67
C SER A 244 11.52 -2.06 6.40
N LEU A 245 12.58 -2.70 5.92
CA LEU A 245 13.97 -2.50 6.37
C LEU A 245 14.11 -2.52 7.90
N PHE A 246 13.34 -3.40 8.54
CA PHE A 246 13.39 -3.64 9.99
C PHE A 246 13.13 -2.38 10.84
N ALA A 247 12.19 -1.52 10.42
CA ALA A 247 11.90 -0.25 11.08
C ALA A 247 11.64 -0.35 12.59
N GLN A 248 11.13 -1.49 13.04
CA GLN A 248 10.78 -1.74 14.45
C GLN A 248 11.79 -2.58 15.21
N ASP A 249 12.92 -2.94 14.58
CA ASP A 249 13.97 -3.72 15.20
C ASP A 249 15.04 -2.82 15.82
N ASP A 250 15.65 -3.26 16.91
CA ASP A 250 16.67 -2.50 17.64
C ASP A 250 18.10 -3.00 17.36
N GLU A 251 19.08 -2.45 18.09
CA GLU A 251 20.50 -2.73 17.89
C GLU A 251 20.86 -4.20 18.13
N THR A 252 20.12 -4.92 18.96
CA THR A 252 20.36 -6.33 19.26
C THR A 252 20.01 -7.25 18.10
N ASP A 253 19.21 -6.73 17.13
CA ASP A 253 18.71 -7.47 15.99
C ASP A 253 19.57 -7.30 14.72
N TYR A 254 20.53 -6.37 14.71
CA TYR A 254 21.27 -5.99 13.50
C TYR A 254 22.05 -7.14 12.84
N ALA A 255 22.62 -8.03 13.62
CA ALA A 255 23.34 -9.20 13.11
C ALA A 255 22.41 -10.23 12.45
N ASP A 256 21.12 -10.22 12.78
CA ASP A 256 20.16 -11.26 12.44
C ASP A 256 19.14 -10.83 11.37
N PHE A 257 19.28 -9.67 10.73
CA PHE A 257 18.32 -9.15 9.76
C PHE A 257 17.95 -10.16 8.66
N LEU A 258 18.95 -10.87 8.13
CA LEU A 258 18.71 -11.89 7.12
C LEU A 258 17.91 -13.09 7.67
N VAL A 259 18.27 -13.56 8.87
CA VAL A 259 17.52 -14.63 9.54
C VAL A 259 16.10 -14.19 9.85
N ARG A 260 15.92 -12.94 10.28
CA ARG A 260 14.60 -12.38 10.61
C ARG A 260 13.72 -12.28 9.38
N SER A 261 14.25 -11.80 8.24
CA SER A 261 13.49 -11.73 6.99
C SER A 261 13.07 -13.10 6.47
N ASN A 262 13.90 -14.13 6.69
CA ASN A 262 13.66 -15.46 6.13
C ASN A 262 12.80 -16.37 7.02
N ARG A 263 12.75 -16.11 8.34
CA ARG A 263 12.13 -17.01 9.32
C ARG A 263 11.02 -16.38 10.15
N TYR A 264 11.09 -15.10 10.44
CA TYR A 264 10.20 -14.47 11.43
C TYR A 264 9.25 -13.45 10.82
N TYR A 265 9.57 -12.93 9.64
CA TYR A 265 8.75 -11.94 8.99
C TYR A 265 8.02 -12.50 7.77
N LEU A 266 6.75 -12.17 7.68
CA LEU A 266 5.88 -12.61 6.58
C LEU A 266 5.26 -11.39 5.89
N PRO A 267 4.96 -11.51 4.59
CA PRO A 267 4.16 -10.51 3.87
C PRO A 267 2.74 -10.41 4.47
N ALA A 268 2.15 -9.22 4.45
CA ALA A 268 0.79 -8.99 4.95
C ALA A 268 -0.29 -9.81 4.22
N THR A 269 -0.05 -10.14 2.96
CA THR A 269 -1.05 -10.75 2.06
C THR A 269 -0.95 -12.26 1.91
N ALA A 270 0.08 -12.87 2.49
CA ALA A 270 0.30 -14.30 2.37
C ALA A 270 0.97 -14.89 3.62
N ASN A 271 0.57 -16.08 4.00
CA ASN A 271 1.18 -16.81 5.12
C ASN A 271 2.31 -17.75 4.60
N ILE A 272 3.16 -17.20 3.74
CA ILE A 272 4.36 -17.87 3.19
C ILE A 272 5.54 -16.89 3.27
N ALA A 273 6.77 -17.42 3.26
CA ALA A 273 7.96 -16.60 3.33
C ALA A 273 8.10 -15.65 2.11
N PHE A 274 8.82 -14.55 2.31
CA PHE A 274 9.09 -13.58 1.24
C PHE A 274 9.76 -14.22 0.02
N ASP A 275 10.72 -15.11 0.24
CA ASP A 275 11.46 -15.78 -0.83
C ASP A 275 10.58 -16.76 -1.61
N ASP A 276 9.66 -17.44 -0.92
CA ASP A 276 8.68 -18.32 -1.58
C ASP A 276 7.73 -17.50 -2.45
N MET A 277 7.23 -16.36 -1.93
CA MET A 277 6.42 -15.44 -2.75
C MET A 277 7.19 -14.91 -3.96
N ALA A 278 8.44 -14.49 -3.76
CA ALA A 278 9.31 -14.04 -4.85
C ALA A 278 9.53 -15.16 -5.87
N GLY A 279 9.70 -16.40 -5.40
CA GLY A 279 9.87 -17.58 -6.26
C GLY A 279 8.69 -17.85 -7.18
N ILE A 280 7.47 -17.59 -6.72
CA ILE A 280 6.25 -17.76 -7.56
C ILE A 280 6.22 -16.76 -8.74
N VAL A 281 6.81 -15.57 -8.58
CA VAL A 281 6.71 -14.47 -9.56
C VAL A 281 8.02 -14.11 -10.24
N MET A 282 9.13 -14.76 -9.90
CA MET A 282 10.46 -14.45 -10.41
C MET A 282 10.54 -14.71 -11.92
N GLY A 283 10.47 -13.67 -12.71
CA GLY A 283 10.67 -13.71 -14.15
C GLY A 283 12.00 -13.09 -14.57
N ALA A 284 12.29 -13.13 -15.87
CA ALA A 284 13.51 -12.56 -16.43
C ALA A 284 13.64 -11.06 -16.15
N GLU A 285 12.52 -10.32 -16.22
CA GLU A 285 12.48 -8.89 -15.92
C GLU A 285 12.87 -8.64 -14.46
N GLN A 286 12.23 -9.32 -13.49
CA GLN A 286 12.49 -9.17 -12.07
C GLN A 286 13.95 -9.52 -11.73
N HIS A 287 14.46 -10.56 -12.35
CA HIS A 287 15.87 -10.97 -12.19
C HIS A 287 16.85 -9.92 -12.70
N GLU A 288 16.55 -9.27 -13.84
CA GLU A 288 17.36 -8.18 -14.38
C GLU A 288 17.32 -6.94 -13.47
N LEU A 289 16.16 -6.59 -12.92
CA LEU A 289 16.04 -5.49 -11.95
C LEU A 289 16.86 -5.77 -10.69
N LEU A 290 16.85 -7.01 -10.17
CA LEU A 290 17.69 -7.42 -9.03
C LEU A 290 19.19 -7.32 -9.34
N ARG A 291 19.63 -7.66 -10.55
CA ARG A 291 21.06 -7.51 -10.95
C ARG A 291 21.56 -6.08 -10.82
N ARG A 292 20.72 -5.08 -11.03
CA ARG A 292 21.07 -3.67 -10.83
C ARG A 292 21.46 -3.35 -9.39
N MET A 293 21.01 -4.17 -8.45
CA MET A 293 21.35 -4.03 -7.03
C MET A 293 22.73 -4.55 -6.65
N ILE A 294 23.44 -5.24 -7.55
CA ILE A 294 24.80 -5.71 -7.29
C ILE A 294 25.71 -4.48 -7.03
N GLY A 295 26.38 -4.48 -5.87
CA GLY A 295 27.21 -3.37 -5.44
C GLY A 295 26.46 -2.12 -4.98
N PHE A 296 25.15 -2.24 -4.71
CA PHE A 296 24.38 -1.15 -4.12
C PHE A 296 24.74 -0.94 -2.64
N GLU A 297 24.83 0.31 -2.24
CA GLU A 297 24.95 0.76 -0.86
C GLU A 297 24.03 1.94 -0.62
N PHE A 298 23.37 1.96 0.54
CA PHE A 298 22.53 3.08 0.96
C PHE A 298 23.34 4.35 1.16
N GLN A 299 22.81 5.45 0.68
CA GLN A 299 23.34 6.79 0.94
C GLN A 299 22.61 7.40 2.14
N ASN A 300 23.35 7.73 3.18
CA ASN A 300 22.76 8.35 4.36
C ASN A 300 22.22 9.74 4.07
N HIS A 301 21.17 10.15 4.79
CA HIS A 301 20.63 11.50 4.62
C HIS A 301 21.62 12.55 5.18
N PRO A 302 21.91 13.63 4.43
CA PRO A 302 22.98 14.59 4.83
C PRO A 302 22.67 15.33 6.13
N THR A 303 21.39 15.64 6.38
CA THR A 303 20.98 16.41 7.58
C THR A 303 20.50 15.52 8.72
N TYR A 304 19.88 14.37 8.41
CA TYR A 304 19.29 13.44 9.38
C TYR A 304 19.89 12.05 9.18
N PRO A 305 21.17 11.84 9.47
CA PRO A 305 21.82 10.56 9.19
C PRO A 305 21.29 9.46 10.13
N LEU A 306 21.11 8.28 9.57
CA LEU A 306 20.92 7.05 10.35
C LEU A 306 22.25 6.66 11.02
N PRO A 307 22.27 6.13 12.25
CA PRO A 307 23.50 5.62 12.90
C PRO A 307 24.26 4.65 11.98
N GLN A 308 25.60 4.75 11.99
CA GLN A 308 26.46 4.03 11.04
C GLN A 308 26.42 2.51 11.21
N ASP A 309 26.26 2.02 12.45
CA ASP A 309 26.10 0.60 12.76
C ASP A 309 24.84 0.03 12.11
N ARG A 310 23.71 0.74 12.21
CA ARG A 310 22.46 0.36 11.56
C ARG A 310 22.56 0.44 10.04
N LEU A 311 23.15 1.51 9.50
CA LEU A 311 23.35 1.66 8.06
C LEU A 311 24.22 0.52 7.51
N GLY A 312 25.29 0.15 8.23
CA GLY A 312 26.13 -0.98 7.91
C GLY A 312 25.37 -2.32 7.92
N ALA A 313 24.52 -2.53 8.93
CA ALA A 313 23.67 -3.72 9.02
C ALA A 313 22.67 -3.81 7.85
N LEU A 314 22.06 -2.69 7.46
CA LEU A 314 21.15 -2.64 6.29
C LEU A 314 21.90 -2.89 4.98
N ASN A 315 23.10 -2.34 4.79
CA ASN A 315 23.94 -2.60 3.62
C ASN A 315 24.33 -4.08 3.52
N HIS A 316 24.71 -4.68 4.64
CA HIS A 316 25.00 -6.11 4.69
C HIS A 316 23.77 -6.94 4.33
N TYR A 317 22.62 -6.65 4.97
CA TYR A 317 21.34 -7.32 4.67
C TYR A 317 20.99 -7.26 3.18
N ILE A 318 20.95 -6.07 2.58
CA ILE A 318 20.58 -5.90 1.15
C ILE A 318 21.54 -6.69 0.26
N THR A 319 22.84 -6.66 0.54
CA THR A 319 23.84 -7.40 -0.25
C THR A 319 23.57 -8.89 -0.23
N GLU A 320 23.33 -9.47 0.94
CA GLU A 320 23.08 -10.90 1.08
C GLU A 320 21.70 -11.27 0.50
N LYS A 321 20.66 -10.44 0.75
CA LYS A 321 19.31 -10.68 0.23
C LYS A 321 19.24 -10.65 -1.29
N VAL A 322 19.96 -9.74 -1.94
CA VAL A 322 20.12 -9.73 -3.40
C VAL A 322 20.73 -11.04 -3.89
N ARG A 323 21.77 -11.55 -3.21
CA ARG A 323 22.39 -12.83 -3.57
C ARG A 323 21.44 -14.01 -3.44
N GLU A 324 20.63 -14.03 -2.38
CA GLU A 324 19.60 -15.07 -2.17
C GLU A 324 18.54 -15.02 -3.27
N LEU A 325 17.95 -13.85 -3.51
CA LEU A 325 16.90 -13.68 -4.51
C LEU A 325 17.39 -13.98 -5.94
N LEU A 326 18.65 -13.66 -6.28
CA LEU A 326 19.24 -13.99 -7.58
C LEU A 326 19.51 -15.51 -7.79
N ARG A 327 19.46 -16.33 -6.73
CA ARG A 327 19.52 -17.79 -6.84
C ARG A 327 18.16 -18.42 -7.12
N ILE A 328 17.08 -17.68 -6.97
CA ILE A 328 15.73 -18.15 -7.28
C ILE A 328 15.64 -18.39 -8.79
N PRO A 329 15.21 -19.56 -9.25
CA PRO A 329 15.06 -19.84 -10.67
C PRO A 329 14.07 -18.91 -11.34
N ILE A 330 14.39 -18.52 -12.58
CA ILE A 330 13.46 -17.76 -13.41
C ILE A 330 12.31 -18.68 -13.80
N VAL A 331 11.09 -18.26 -13.49
CA VAL A 331 9.87 -18.94 -13.93
C VAL A 331 9.46 -18.33 -15.26
N ASP A 332 9.36 -19.15 -16.30
CA ASP A 332 8.81 -18.76 -17.59
C ASP A 332 7.31 -18.44 -17.40
N GLU A 333 6.87 -17.26 -17.84
CA GLU A 333 5.47 -16.84 -17.72
C GLU A 333 4.51 -17.83 -18.38
N HIS A 334 4.91 -18.36 -19.53
CA HIS A 334 4.10 -19.35 -20.25
C HIS A 334 4.04 -20.68 -19.48
N ALA A 335 5.17 -21.09 -18.89
CA ALA A 335 5.24 -22.28 -18.05
C ALA A 335 4.44 -22.09 -16.74
N LEU A 336 4.46 -20.89 -16.16
CA LEU A 336 3.65 -20.59 -14.95
C LEU A 336 2.16 -20.61 -15.24
N CYS A 337 1.71 -19.94 -16.31
CA CYS A 337 0.31 -19.97 -16.72
C CYS A 337 -0.14 -21.39 -17.05
N LYS A 338 0.69 -22.16 -17.77
CA LYS A 338 0.43 -23.54 -18.10
C LYS A 338 0.36 -24.43 -16.85
N ALA A 339 1.29 -24.28 -15.91
CA ALA A 339 1.29 -25.04 -14.66
C ALA A 339 0.08 -24.69 -13.78
N MET A 340 -0.33 -23.41 -13.76
CA MET A 340 -1.55 -22.98 -13.07
C MET A 340 -2.81 -23.56 -13.74
N GLU A 341 -2.88 -23.57 -15.08
CA GLU A 341 -3.96 -24.19 -15.84
C GLU A 341 -4.01 -25.72 -15.62
N GLU A 342 -2.87 -26.39 -15.65
CA GLU A 342 -2.75 -27.82 -15.40
C GLU A 342 -3.19 -28.17 -13.98
N LYS A 343 -2.69 -27.41 -12.97
CA LYS A 343 -3.08 -27.58 -11.57
C LYS A 343 -4.55 -27.28 -11.35
N PHE A 344 -5.05 -26.25 -12.01
CA PHE A 344 -6.47 -25.89 -12.00
C PHE A 344 -7.34 -27.01 -12.60
N ASN A 345 -6.95 -27.56 -13.75
CA ASN A 345 -7.64 -28.66 -14.40
C ASN A 345 -7.60 -29.96 -13.56
N GLU A 346 -6.49 -30.21 -12.86
CA GLU A 346 -6.35 -31.32 -11.92
C GLU A 346 -7.32 -31.17 -10.73
N ILE A 347 -7.40 -29.98 -10.14
CA ILE A 347 -8.32 -29.64 -9.05
C ILE A 347 -9.78 -29.75 -9.54
N GLN A 348 -10.05 -29.29 -10.76
CA GLN A 348 -11.35 -29.35 -11.40
C GLN A 348 -11.80 -30.82 -11.64
N ALA A 349 -10.88 -31.67 -12.08
CA ALA A 349 -11.16 -33.07 -12.33
C ALA A 349 -11.39 -33.87 -11.02
N THR A 350 -10.71 -33.49 -9.94
CA THR A 350 -10.75 -34.24 -8.66
C THR A 350 -11.83 -33.72 -7.69
N THR A 351 -12.24 -32.44 -7.75
CA THR A 351 -13.07 -31.85 -6.69
C THR A 351 -14.55 -31.77 -7.01
N LYS A 352 -15.00 -31.92 -8.26
CA LYS A 352 -16.42 -31.78 -8.69
C LYS A 352 -17.14 -30.57 -8.03
N ILE A 353 -16.44 -29.45 -7.79
CA ILE A 353 -17.01 -28.30 -7.10
C ILE A 353 -17.60 -27.33 -8.16
N PRO A 354 -18.92 -27.32 -8.39
CA PRO A 354 -19.56 -26.46 -9.40
C PRO A 354 -19.27 -24.96 -9.18
N MET A 355 -19.18 -24.51 -7.92
CA MET A 355 -18.95 -23.13 -7.56
C MET A 355 -17.58 -22.59 -7.99
N LEU A 356 -16.55 -23.43 -8.03
CA LEU A 356 -15.23 -23.02 -8.52
C LEU A 356 -15.25 -22.79 -10.04
N LEU A 357 -15.89 -23.69 -10.76
CA LEU A 357 -16.13 -23.62 -12.20
C LEU A 357 -16.92 -22.36 -12.61
N ASP A 358 -17.99 -22.05 -11.88
CA ASP A 358 -18.80 -20.87 -12.15
C ASP A 358 -18.04 -19.58 -11.84
N SER A 359 -17.23 -19.57 -10.79
CA SER A 359 -16.36 -18.42 -10.46
C SER A 359 -15.36 -18.15 -11.57
N VAL A 360 -14.70 -19.18 -12.11
CA VAL A 360 -13.74 -19.02 -13.22
C VAL A 360 -14.41 -18.59 -14.50
N LYS A 361 -15.56 -19.16 -14.85
CA LYS A 361 -16.35 -18.73 -16.02
C LYS A 361 -16.74 -17.26 -15.91
N MET A 362 -17.07 -16.79 -14.71
CA MET A 362 -17.41 -15.38 -14.44
C MET A 362 -16.19 -14.47 -14.60
N ILE A 363 -15.01 -14.89 -14.11
CA ILE A 363 -13.76 -14.12 -14.25
C ILE A 363 -13.40 -13.93 -15.73
N HIS A 364 -13.53 -14.99 -16.54
CA HIS A 364 -13.18 -14.95 -17.98
C HIS A 364 -14.28 -14.35 -18.86
N LYS A 365 -15.44 -14.02 -18.32
CA LYS A 365 -16.54 -13.43 -19.12
C LYS A 365 -16.22 -12.00 -19.54
N LYS A 366 -16.09 -11.78 -20.85
CA LYS A 366 -15.89 -10.43 -21.41
C LYS A 366 -17.07 -9.51 -21.08
N GLY A 367 -16.77 -8.26 -20.68
CA GLY A 367 -17.80 -7.25 -20.41
C GLY A 367 -18.44 -7.28 -19.01
N LEU A 368 -18.01 -8.17 -18.12
CA LEU A 368 -18.45 -8.12 -16.72
C LEU A 368 -17.77 -6.97 -15.97
N PRO A 369 -18.51 -6.24 -15.10
CA PRO A 369 -17.95 -5.23 -14.22
C PRO A 369 -16.85 -5.81 -13.32
N LEU A 370 -15.84 -5.01 -13.03
CA LEU A 370 -14.69 -5.41 -12.20
C LEU A 370 -15.13 -5.88 -10.80
N SER A 371 -16.16 -5.25 -10.23
CA SER A 371 -16.75 -5.64 -8.94
C SER A 371 -17.32 -7.06 -8.94
N GLU A 372 -18.00 -7.46 -10.04
CA GLU A 372 -18.55 -8.80 -10.16
C GLU A 372 -17.48 -9.86 -10.38
N LYS A 373 -16.41 -9.51 -11.13
CA LYS A 373 -15.24 -10.36 -11.28
C LYS A 373 -14.50 -10.54 -9.95
N ALA A 374 -14.31 -9.47 -9.17
CA ALA A 374 -13.71 -9.51 -7.86
C ALA A 374 -14.51 -10.39 -6.87
N GLU A 375 -15.83 -10.33 -6.90
CA GLU A 375 -16.69 -11.21 -6.12
C GLU A 375 -16.57 -12.69 -6.53
N ALA A 376 -16.46 -12.97 -7.82
CA ALA A 376 -16.26 -14.31 -8.33
C ALA A 376 -14.88 -14.87 -7.89
N VAL A 377 -13.83 -14.04 -7.91
CA VAL A 377 -12.50 -14.39 -7.40
C VAL A 377 -12.54 -14.68 -5.90
N LYS A 378 -13.19 -13.81 -5.11
CA LYS A 378 -13.33 -14.00 -3.66
C LYS A 378 -14.03 -15.32 -3.31
N ARG A 379 -15.09 -15.66 -4.04
CA ARG A 379 -15.81 -16.94 -3.89
C ARG A 379 -14.92 -18.13 -4.28
N GLY A 380 -14.23 -18.03 -5.41
CA GLY A 380 -13.31 -19.06 -5.89
C GLY A 380 -12.15 -19.31 -4.94
N SER A 381 -11.50 -18.24 -4.43
CA SER A 381 -10.39 -18.33 -3.47
C SER A 381 -10.81 -18.99 -2.16
N LYS A 382 -11.96 -18.63 -1.61
CA LYS A 382 -12.47 -19.23 -0.37
C LYS A 382 -12.79 -20.71 -0.53
N VAL A 383 -13.29 -21.10 -1.69
CA VAL A 383 -13.54 -22.53 -2.02
C VAL A 383 -12.22 -23.27 -2.21
N PHE A 384 -11.23 -22.64 -2.85
CA PHE A 384 -9.88 -23.18 -3.04
C PHE A 384 -9.16 -23.39 -1.72
N GLU A 385 -9.13 -22.41 -0.83
CA GLU A 385 -8.55 -22.51 0.52
C GLU A 385 -9.21 -23.62 1.34
N ASN A 386 -10.54 -23.69 1.33
CA ASN A 386 -11.27 -24.75 2.02
C ASN A 386 -10.98 -26.15 1.45
N THR A 387 -10.67 -26.23 0.16
CA THR A 387 -10.34 -27.49 -0.51
C THR A 387 -8.91 -27.90 -0.24
N LEU A 388 -7.94 -26.96 -0.29
CA LEU A 388 -6.55 -27.18 0.13
C LEU A 388 -6.46 -27.64 1.59
N ASN A 389 -7.21 -27.00 2.48
CA ASN A 389 -7.27 -27.36 3.89
C ASN A 389 -7.84 -28.76 4.14
N LYS A 390 -8.57 -29.35 3.19
CA LYS A 390 -9.06 -30.73 3.27
C LYS A 390 -8.11 -31.76 2.65
N ILE A 391 -7.25 -31.31 1.72
CA ILE A 391 -6.35 -32.19 0.96
C ILE A 391 -4.96 -32.27 1.62
N ILE A 392 -4.52 -31.23 2.30
CA ILE A 392 -3.24 -31.20 3.02
C ILE A 392 -3.45 -31.80 4.42
N PRO A 393 -2.82 -32.93 4.77
CA PRO A 393 -2.88 -33.49 6.12
C PRO A 393 -2.44 -32.48 7.17
N GLU A 394 -3.04 -32.55 8.36
CA GLU A 394 -2.75 -31.62 9.46
C GLU A 394 -1.26 -31.59 9.86
N GLU A 395 -0.56 -32.71 9.66
CA GLU A 395 0.88 -32.88 9.94
C GLU A 395 1.81 -32.07 9.02
N ASP A 396 1.37 -31.70 7.80
CA ASP A 396 2.16 -30.92 6.84
C ASP A 396 1.86 -29.40 6.87
N ARG A 397 0.94 -28.96 7.74
CA ARG A 397 0.59 -27.54 7.90
C ARG A 397 1.58 -26.74 8.75
N CYS A 398 2.50 -27.42 9.42
CA CYS A 398 3.49 -26.83 10.34
C CYS A 398 4.95 -26.96 9.88
N ARG A 399 5.18 -27.22 8.60
CA ARG A 399 6.54 -27.22 8.03
C ARG A 399 6.78 -26.08 7.08
#